data_f1ca05c2106cd911c5d72cb11a39c799
#
_entry.id   f1ca05c2106cd911c5d72cb11a39c799
#
_cell.length_a   1.000
_cell.length_b   1.000
_cell.length_c   1.000
_cell.angle_alpha   90.00
_cell.angle_beta   90.00
_cell.angle_gamma   90.00
#
_symmetry.space_group_name_H-M   'P 1'
#
loop_
_entity.id
_entity.type
_entity.pdbx_description
1 polymer ?
#
loop_
_entity_poly.entity_id
_entity_poly.type
_entity_poly.pdbx_seq_one_letter_code
_entity_poly.pdbx_strand_id
1 'polypeptide(L)'
;MMKGILLLIGLSVFILVANINFSSADGLNQTICCEKTLSGLSCQNVPQDQCSPNSRQAPTSCDSTSFCKPGVCYNSVQGTCLDNTPQITCNSNGGVWSAQTPPQCSLGCCILGNQAAFVTLTRCKYLSSSLGLQTNYNNNVQDENQCILQVQNQDQGACVYTDQFQKTCKFTTRGECGANLNGTSAQAQFFKDKLCSAPELGTNCAPTTKTACIPGKDEVYFVDTCGNPGNIYDSSKINDQDYWTNVKTKDQSCSPSSGNANSPNCGNCNYLSGSICRAANSTGQKPSYGSYICQDLNCGKTSDGKSYKQGESWCVYNDQGGSSNSNNAVGSRFYKHICENGQEVLEQCADFRQEECIQDSIQTSAGPFSQAACRVNRWQDCTAQTNKADCANSDKRDCTWEAGAAIGNSTGGACIPTNSPGLQFWSGDQAQSICSQGNAQCIVTFEKGLFGGETCKSNCQCLTSGWQQQRIQICESLGDCGPKINWIGSQGYKAGYNLTIRKA
;
A
#
# COMPACT_ATOMS: atom_id res chain seq x y z
N MET A 1 0.71 -82.44 -2.34
CA MET A 1 1.97 -82.95 -2.85
C MET A 1 3.04 -81.93 -2.66
N MET A 2 3.91 -82.26 -1.81
CA MET A 2 5.37 -82.17 -1.80
C MET A 2 5.91 -80.75 -1.56
N LYS A 3 6.41 -80.60 -0.36
CA LYS A 3 7.84 -80.61 0.09
C LYS A 3 8.57 -79.37 -0.44
N GLY A 4 9.05 -78.42 0.30
CA GLY A 4 9.96 -78.49 1.44
C GLY A 4 11.36 -78.19 0.92
N ILE A 5 11.98 -77.20 1.48
CA ILE A 5 13.39 -77.21 1.85
C ILE A 5 13.73 -75.86 2.54
N LEU A 6 14.02 -75.97 3.82
CA LEU A 6 14.77 -75.01 4.63
C LEU A 6 16.23 -74.98 4.15
N LEU A 7 16.81 -73.83 4.03
CA LEU A 7 18.25 -73.68 4.12
C LEU A 7 18.63 -72.44 4.94
N LEU A 8 19.08 -72.76 6.14
CA LEU A 8 19.85 -71.90 7.03
C LEU A 8 21.22 -71.65 6.41
N ILE A 9 21.63 -70.42 6.22
CA ILE A 9 23.04 -70.06 6.07
C ILE A 9 23.33 -68.81 6.91
N GLY A 10 24.02 -69.04 7.99
CA GLY A 10 25.29 -68.46 8.40
C GLY A 10 25.27 -66.94 8.68
N LEU A 11 25.13 -66.66 9.96
CA LEU A 11 25.49 -65.41 10.61
C LEU A 11 27.01 -65.18 10.51
N SER A 12 27.45 -64.23 9.68
CA SER A 12 28.81 -63.71 9.74
C SER A 12 28.71 -62.20 10.10
N VAL A 13 28.88 -61.95 11.38
CA VAL A 13 29.05 -60.61 11.93
C VAL A 13 30.45 -60.12 11.52
N PHE A 14 30.50 -59.29 10.48
CA PHE A 14 31.64 -58.42 10.23
C PHE A 14 31.43 -57.10 10.96
N ILE A 15 32.03 -56.93 12.12
CA ILE A 15 32.15 -55.66 12.81
C ILE A 15 33.16 -54.83 12.00
N LEU A 16 32.67 -54.02 11.07
CA LEU A 16 33.42 -52.91 10.52
C LEU A 16 33.28 -51.74 11.51
N VAL A 17 34.30 -51.54 12.33
CA VAL A 17 34.45 -50.29 13.10
C VAL A 17 34.72 -49.17 12.06
N ALA A 18 33.70 -48.61 11.52
CA ALA A 18 33.80 -47.34 10.84
C ALA A 18 34.03 -46.28 11.91
N ASN A 19 35.24 -45.72 11.97
CA ASN A 19 35.47 -44.43 12.64
C ASN A 19 34.60 -43.38 11.99
N ILE A 20 33.40 -43.23 12.50
CA ILE A 20 32.58 -42.06 12.20
C ILE A 20 33.23 -40.92 12.98
N ASN A 21 34.08 -40.17 12.32
CA ASN A 21 34.40 -38.83 12.76
C ASN A 21 33.03 -38.09 12.81
N PHE A 22 32.49 -37.94 14.00
CA PHE A 22 31.48 -36.93 14.24
C PHE A 22 32.18 -35.58 13.98
N SER A 23 32.12 -35.12 12.76
CA SER A 23 32.19 -33.69 12.50
C SER A 23 31.15 -33.10 13.43
N SER A 24 31.58 -32.35 14.42
CA SER A 24 30.70 -31.48 15.19
C SER A 24 29.89 -30.73 14.16
N ALA A 25 28.61 -31.06 14.04
CA ALA A 25 27.66 -30.21 13.34
C ALA A 25 27.81 -28.85 14.03
N ASP A 26 28.35 -27.88 13.30
CA ASP A 26 28.31 -26.50 13.71
C ASP A 26 26.88 -26.26 14.19
N GLY A 27 26.77 -25.82 15.45
CA GLY A 27 25.49 -25.75 16.14
C GLY A 27 24.49 -25.05 15.27
N LEU A 28 23.46 -25.79 14.89
CA LEU A 28 22.23 -25.17 14.40
C LEU A 28 21.94 -24.06 15.40
N ASN A 29 22.12 -22.81 15.01
CA ASN A 29 21.79 -21.66 15.84
C ASN A 29 20.34 -21.83 16.24
N GLN A 30 20.11 -22.37 17.42
CA GLN A 30 18.78 -22.63 17.93
C GLN A 30 18.07 -21.28 18.02
N THR A 31 17.09 -21.09 17.17
CA THR A 31 16.29 -19.88 17.22
C THR A 31 15.41 -19.91 18.47
N ILE A 32 15.32 -18.77 19.11
CA ILE A 32 14.45 -18.54 20.26
C ILE A 32 13.36 -17.55 19.86
N CYS A 33 12.22 -17.61 20.53
CA CYS A 33 11.26 -16.53 20.42
C CYS A 33 11.80 -15.29 21.13
N CYS A 34 11.88 -14.21 20.39
CA CYS A 34 12.27 -12.89 20.87
C CYS A 34 11.09 -11.94 20.80
N GLU A 35 10.73 -11.33 21.92
CA GLU A 35 9.65 -10.33 21.96
C GLU A 35 9.98 -9.10 21.12
N LYS A 36 11.25 -8.66 21.16
CA LYS A 36 11.75 -7.54 20.36
C LYS A 36 13.20 -7.78 19.99
N THR A 37 13.49 -7.79 18.71
CA THR A 37 14.85 -7.95 18.18
C THR A 37 15.66 -6.67 18.35
N LEU A 38 16.98 -6.76 18.20
CA LEU A 38 17.87 -5.60 18.15
C LEU A 38 17.50 -4.64 17.02
N SER A 39 16.91 -5.15 15.93
CA SER A 39 16.40 -4.36 14.82
C SER A 39 15.03 -3.70 15.09
N GLY A 40 14.43 -3.97 16.26
CA GLY A 40 13.14 -3.40 16.65
C GLY A 40 11.91 -4.19 16.21
N LEU A 41 12.08 -5.31 15.49
CA LEU A 41 10.98 -6.18 15.08
C LEU A 41 10.40 -6.93 16.28
N SER A 42 9.08 -7.06 16.35
CA SER A 42 8.38 -7.76 17.43
C SER A 42 8.11 -9.21 17.05
N CYS A 43 8.20 -10.10 18.06
CA CYS A 43 7.78 -11.50 17.96
C CYS A 43 8.43 -12.27 16.80
N GLN A 44 9.76 -12.32 16.82
CA GLN A 44 10.53 -13.04 15.81
C GLN A 44 11.23 -14.26 16.39
N ASN A 45 11.27 -15.34 15.60
CA ASN A 45 12.13 -16.48 15.89
C ASN A 45 13.52 -16.20 15.34
N VAL A 46 14.46 -15.85 16.22
CA VAL A 46 15.82 -15.42 15.84
C VAL A 46 16.86 -16.10 16.73
N PRO A 47 18.13 -16.15 16.32
CA PRO A 47 19.23 -16.49 17.21
C PRO A 47 19.27 -15.57 18.43
N GLN A 48 19.73 -16.09 19.56
CA GLN A 48 19.69 -15.38 20.84
C GLN A 48 20.46 -14.05 20.83
N ASP A 49 21.53 -13.97 20.09
CA ASP A 49 22.36 -12.77 19.91
C ASP A 49 21.68 -11.64 19.15
N GLN A 50 20.61 -11.93 18.42
CA GLN A 50 19.79 -10.93 17.70
C GLN A 50 18.61 -10.42 18.53
N CYS A 51 18.39 -10.97 19.70
CA CYS A 51 17.33 -10.55 20.60
C CYS A 51 17.78 -9.37 21.48
N SER A 52 16.91 -8.39 21.65
CA SER A 52 17.16 -7.26 22.55
C SER A 52 17.35 -7.75 23.99
N PRO A 53 18.41 -7.34 24.69
CA PRO A 53 18.70 -7.81 26.06
C PRO A 53 17.60 -7.54 27.07
N ASN A 54 16.80 -6.50 26.81
CA ASN A 54 15.73 -6.06 27.69
C ASN A 54 14.33 -6.58 27.30
N SER A 55 14.26 -7.47 26.31
CA SER A 55 13.01 -8.07 25.86
C SER A 55 12.85 -9.49 26.39
N ARG A 56 11.58 -9.95 26.47
CA ARG A 56 11.28 -11.33 26.85
C ARG A 56 11.80 -12.30 25.79
N GLN A 57 12.34 -13.40 26.26
CA GLN A 57 12.90 -14.47 25.42
C GLN A 57 12.37 -15.83 25.88
N ALA A 58 12.15 -16.73 24.96
CA ALA A 58 11.74 -18.09 25.27
C ALA A 58 12.39 -19.09 24.29
N PRO A 59 12.88 -20.24 24.77
CA PRO A 59 13.50 -21.28 23.93
C PRO A 59 12.43 -22.11 23.19
N THR A 60 11.48 -21.45 22.56
CA THR A 60 10.38 -22.06 21.83
C THR A 60 9.94 -21.10 20.70
N SER A 61 9.07 -21.58 19.82
CA SER A 61 8.46 -20.78 18.77
C SER A 61 7.59 -19.65 19.35
N CYS A 62 7.58 -18.47 18.72
CA CYS A 62 6.89 -17.29 19.20
C CYS A 62 5.38 -17.47 19.35
N ASP A 63 4.74 -18.23 18.50
CA ASP A 63 3.31 -18.54 18.57
C ASP A 63 2.92 -19.39 19.80
N SER A 64 3.90 -20.08 20.40
CA SER A 64 3.74 -20.87 21.62
C SER A 64 3.96 -20.06 22.91
N THR A 65 4.40 -18.80 22.81
CA THR A 65 4.68 -17.96 23.98
C THR A 65 3.46 -17.12 24.38
N SER A 66 3.30 -16.84 25.67
CA SER A 66 2.20 -15.98 26.15
C SER A 66 2.32 -14.54 25.66
N PHE A 67 3.53 -14.04 25.43
CA PHE A 67 3.77 -12.65 25.03
C PHE A 67 3.73 -12.41 23.52
N CYS A 68 3.89 -13.47 22.71
CA CYS A 68 3.78 -13.39 21.26
C CYS A 68 2.61 -14.21 20.71
N LYS A 69 1.79 -14.78 21.59
CA LYS A 69 0.61 -15.54 21.17
C LYS A 69 -0.24 -14.72 20.21
N PRO A 70 -0.58 -15.25 19.03
CA PRO A 70 -1.46 -14.57 18.10
C PRO A 70 -2.89 -14.48 18.64
N GLY A 71 -3.55 -13.41 18.30
CA GLY A 71 -4.94 -13.14 18.63
C GLY A 71 -5.56 -12.21 17.60
N VAL A 72 -6.66 -11.58 17.94
CA VAL A 72 -7.34 -10.60 17.09
C VAL A 72 -7.01 -9.19 17.57
N CYS A 73 -6.49 -8.38 16.68
CA CYS A 73 -6.23 -6.96 16.91
C CYS A 73 -7.30 -6.12 16.20
N TYR A 74 -8.01 -5.27 16.93
CA TYR A 74 -8.90 -4.31 16.27
C TYR A 74 -8.51 -2.87 16.59
N ASN A 75 -8.62 -2.03 15.57
CA ASN A 75 -8.38 -0.60 15.68
C ASN A 75 -9.64 0.16 15.26
N SER A 76 -10.30 0.79 16.23
CA SER A 76 -11.55 1.51 15.97
C SER A 76 -11.35 2.78 15.14
N VAL A 77 -10.17 3.40 15.18
CA VAL A 77 -9.84 4.61 14.42
C VAL A 77 -9.65 4.26 12.94
N GLN A 78 -9.00 3.14 12.67
CA GLN A 78 -8.74 2.67 11.30
C GLN A 78 -9.86 1.78 10.74
N GLY A 79 -10.78 1.34 11.59
CA GLY A 79 -11.85 0.42 11.20
C GLY A 79 -11.35 -0.97 10.80
N THR A 80 -10.26 -1.44 11.41
CA THR A 80 -9.61 -2.70 11.03
C THR A 80 -9.74 -3.77 12.10
N CYS A 81 -9.79 -5.03 11.65
CA CYS A 81 -9.64 -6.22 12.48
C CYS A 81 -8.61 -7.13 11.80
N LEU A 82 -7.55 -7.46 12.53
CA LEU A 82 -6.44 -8.25 12.04
C LEU A 82 -6.34 -9.53 12.86
N ASP A 83 -6.48 -10.66 12.22
CA ASP A 83 -6.28 -11.97 12.85
C ASP A 83 -4.78 -12.29 12.99
N ASN A 84 -4.48 -13.28 13.83
CA ASN A 84 -3.12 -13.80 14.04
C ASN A 84 -2.09 -12.72 14.45
N THR A 85 -2.52 -11.65 15.09
CA THR A 85 -1.67 -10.54 15.47
C THR A 85 -1.21 -10.71 16.94
N PRO A 86 0.10 -10.71 17.21
CA PRO A 86 0.62 -10.72 18.59
C PRO A 86 0.16 -9.48 19.37
N GLN A 87 -0.10 -9.66 20.67
CA GLN A 87 -0.57 -8.58 21.54
C GLN A 87 0.36 -7.35 21.53
N ILE A 88 1.67 -7.57 21.56
CA ILE A 88 2.64 -6.47 21.56
C ILE A 88 2.58 -5.66 20.27
N THR A 89 2.43 -6.32 19.13
CA THR A 89 2.30 -5.65 17.82
C THR A 89 0.99 -4.88 17.74
N CYS A 90 -0.10 -5.46 18.24
CA CYS A 90 -1.40 -4.80 18.28
C CYS A 90 -1.34 -3.50 19.12
N ASN A 91 -0.79 -3.57 20.31
CA ASN A 91 -0.70 -2.43 21.22
C ASN A 91 0.22 -1.32 20.69
N SER A 92 1.34 -1.69 20.04
CA SER A 92 2.25 -0.71 19.46
C SER A 92 1.62 0.07 18.29
N ASN A 93 0.64 -0.54 17.60
CA ASN A 93 -0.10 0.09 16.51
C ASN A 93 -1.41 0.79 17.01
N GLY A 94 -1.56 0.98 18.30
CA GLY A 94 -2.73 1.65 18.87
C GLY A 94 -4.02 0.85 18.78
N GLY A 95 -3.92 -0.46 18.57
CA GLY A 95 -5.05 -1.38 18.55
C GLY A 95 -5.39 -1.96 19.92
N VAL A 96 -6.52 -2.64 20.01
CA VAL A 96 -6.96 -3.41 21.16
C VAL A 96 -6.88 -4.90 20.81
N TRP A 97 -6.13 -5.65 21.61
CA TRP A 97 -5.91 -7.07 21.38
C TRP A 97 -6.89 -7.95 22.17
N SER A 98 -7.32 -9.04 21.57
CA SER A 98 -8.16 -10.08 22.18
C SER A 98 -7.65 -11.46 21.82
N ALA A 99 -7.66 -12.39 22.76
CA ALA A 99 -7.31 -13.80 22.52
C ALA A 99 -8.37 -14.55 21.68
N GLN A 100 -9.57 -14.04 21.62
CA GLN A 100 -10.70 -14.57 20.84
C GLN A 100 -11.27 -13.44 19.99
N THR A 101 -11.98 -13.79 18.92
CA THR A 101 -12.63 -12.79 18.06
C THR A 101 -13.64 -11.98 18.88
N PRO A 102 -13.38 -10.68 19.11
CA PRO A 102 -14.29 -9.83 19.86
C PRO A 102 -15.52 -9.48 19.00
N PRO A 103 -16.66 -9.10 19.62
CA PRO A 103 -17.88 -8.71 18.89
C PRO A 103 -17.67 -7.61 17.86
N GLN A 104 -16.69 -6.73 18.09
CA GLN A 104 -16.29 -5.66 17.15
C GLN A 104 -15.75 -6.19 15.82
N CYS A 105 -15.22 -7.41 15.82
CA CYS A 105 -14.67 -8.08 14.64
C CYS A 105 -15.60 -9.17 14.07
N SER A 106 -16.78 -9.36 14.64
CA SER A 106 -17.79 -10.23 14.04
C SER A 106 -18.29 -9.61 12.75
N LEU A 107 -18.48 -10.45 11.72
CA LEU A 107 -19.09 -10.06 10.46
C LEU A 107 -20.59 -9.86 10.62
N GLY A 108 -21.14 -8.93 9.88
CA GLY A 108 -22.55 -8.64 9.82
C GLY A 108 -22.88 -7.66 8.70
N CYS A 109 -24.15 -7.36 8.53
CA CYS A 109 -24.61 -6.43 7.50
C CYS A 109 -24.50 -4.98 7.97
N CYS A 110 -23.71 -4.21 7.26
CA CYS A 110 -23.60 -2.75 7.39
C CYS A 110 -24.38 -2.06 6.29
N ILE A 111 -25.37 -1.27 6.66
CA ILE A 111 -26.17 -0.49 5.71
C ILE A 111 -25.63 0.94 5.65
N LEU A 112 -25.22 1.35 4.46
CA LEU A 112 -24.58 2.64 4.16
C LEU A 112 -25.45 3.39 3.15
N GLY A 113 -26.48 4.07 3.64
CA GLY A 113 -27.45 4.73 2.77
C GLY A 113 -28.20 3.73 1.89
N ASN A 114 -27.97 3.73 0.59
CA ASN A 114 -28.56 2.80 -0.38
C ASN A 114 -27.67 1.61 -0.72
N GLN A 115 -26.56 1.43 -0.02
CA GLN A 115 -25.62 0.33 -0.19
C GLN A 115 -25.56 -0.53 1.07
N ALA A 116 -25.14 -1.77 0.91
CA ALA A 116 -24.85 -2.66 2.02
C ALA A 116 -23.48 -3.29 1.83
N ALA A 117 -22.79 -3.54 2.95
CA ALA A 117 -21.51 -4.22 2.98
C ALA A 117 -21.50 -5.26 4.09
N PHE A 118 -21.11 -6.49 3.79
CA PHE A 118 -20.95 -7.54 4.79
C PHE A 118 -19.56 -7.45 5.39
N VAL A 119 -19.43 -6.73 6.51
CA VAL A 119 -18.16 -6.34 7.13
C VAL A 119 -18.22 -6.47 8.64
N THR A 120 -17.10 -6.24 9.33
CA THR A 120 -17.05 -6.18 10.80
C THR A 120 -17.75 -4.93 11.34
N LEU A 121 -18.22 -4.99 12.58
CA LEU A 121 -18.81 -3.82 13.25
C LEU A 121 -17.86 -2.63 13.29
N THR A 122 -16.57 -2.87 13.55
CA THR A 122 -15.54 -1.83 13.56
C THR A 122 -15.43 -1.16 12.19
N ARG A 123 -15.42 -1.95 11.13
CA ARG A 123 -15.38 -1.44 9.75
C ARG A 123 -16.65 -0.69 9.40
N CYS A 124 -17.80 -1.19 9.81
CA CYS A 124 -19.08 -0.50 9.60
C CYS A 124 -19.11 0.88 10.25
N LYS A 125 -18.65 0.99 11.50
CA LYS A 125 -18.56 2.29 12.19
C LYS A 125 -17.65 3.26 11.47
N TYR A 126 -16.50 2.79 11.02
CA TYR A 126 -15.56 3.60 10.24
C TYR A 126 -16.19 4.11 8.94
N LEU A 127 -16.79 3.21 8.14
CA LEU A 127 -17.43 3.56 6.88
C LEU A 127 -18.60 4.52 7.10
N SER A 128 -19.47 4.23 8.07
CA SER A 128 -20.60 5.12 8.39
C SER A 128 -20.12 6.52 8.80
N SER A 129 -19.10 6.60 9.66
CA SER A 129 -18.53 7.88 10.09
C SER A 129 -17.91 8.65 8.94
N SER A 130 -17.14 7.98 8.07
CA SER A 130 -16.51 8.62 6.91
C SER A 130 -17.51 9.17 5.89
N LEU A 131 -18.70 8.57 5.82
CA LEU A 131 -19.81 9.00 4.95
C LEU A 131 -20.79 9.96 5.64
N GLY A 132 -20.53 10.33 6.90
CA GLY A 132 -21.43 11.18 7.68
C GLY A 132 -22.78 10.51 8.02
N LEU A 133 -22.82 9.17 8.02
CA LEU A 133 -24.02 8.38 8.30
C LEU A 133 -23.99 7.84 9.73
N GLN A 134 -25.17 7.58 10.29
CA GLN A 134 -25.26 6.79 11.52
C GLN A 134 -24.98 5.33 11.23
N THR A 135 -24.29 4.65 12.19
CA THR A 135 -23.99 3.23 12.06
C THR A 135 -25.27 2.41 12.09
N ASN A 136 -25.57 1.70 11.02
CA ASN A 136 -26.65 0.73 10.90
C ASN A 136 -26.04 -0.64 10.63
N TYR A 137 -25.98 -1.47 11.68
CA TYR A 137 -25.30 -2.75 11.66
C TYR A 137 -26.19 -3.87 12.20
N ASN A 138 -26.33 -4.96 11.42
CA ASN A 138 -27.11 -6.12 11.78
C ASN A 138 -26.23 -7.38 11.81
N ASN A 139 -25.92 -7.85 13.00
CA ASN A 139 -25.09 -9.04 13.23
C ASN A 139 -25.86 -10.38 13.07
N ASN A 140 -27.18 -10.35 12.88
CA ASN A 140 -27.97 -11.55 12.63
C ASN A 140 -27.92 -12.03 11.18
N VAL A 141 -27.39 -11.20 10.29
CA VAL A 141 -27.17 -11.53 8.89
C VAL A 141 -25.91 -12.35 8.79
N GLN A 142 -25.99 -13.52 8.16
CA GLN A 142 -24.92 -14.52 8.15
C GLN A 142 -24.08 -14.50 6.87
N ASP A 143 -24.59 -13.87 5.82
CA ASP A 143 -23.89 -13.82 4.53
C ASP A 143 -24.17 -12.52 3.76
N GLU A 144 -23.34 -12.28 2.74
CA GLU A 144 -23.38 -11.08 1.93
C GLU A 144 -24.69 -10.95 1.12
N ASN A 145 -25.22 -12.05 0.60
CA ASN A 145 -26.46 -12.02 -0.20
C ASN A 145 -27.65 -11.56 0.64
N GLN A 146 -27.76 -12.10 1.87
CA GLN A 146 -28.80 -11.65 2.80
C GLN A 146 -28.62 -10.19 3.19
N CYS A 147 -27.37 -9.71 3.29
CA CYS A 147 -27.09 -8.31 3.55
C CYS A 147 -27.57 -7.41 2.41
N ILE A 148 -27.28 -7.78 1.18
CA ILE A 148 -27.72 -7.04 -0.02
C ILE A 148 -29.24 -7.01 -0.12
N LEU A 149 -29.93 -8.12 0.20
CA LEU A 149 -31.40 -8.19 0.19
C LEU A 149 -32.04 -7.24 1.21
N GLN A 150 -31.37 -6.92 2.32
CA GLN A 150 -31.92 -5.96 3.31
C GLN A 150 -31.98 -4.52 2.75
N VAL A 151 -31.19 -4.19 1.74
CA VAL A 151 -31.24 -2.87 1.07
C VAL A 151 -32.48 -2.72 0.17
N GLN A 152 -33.10 -3.81 -0.26
CA GLN A 152 -34.29 -3.75 -1.12
C GLN A 152 -35.51 -3.09 -0.44
N ASN A 153 -35.57 -3.02 0.89
CA ASN A 153 -36.58 -2.24 1.62
C ASN A 153 -36.32 -0.73 1.59
N GLN A 154 -35.24 -0.29 0.93
CA GLN A 154 -34.82 1.10 0.81
C GLN A 154 -35.07 1.68 -0.60
N ASP A 155 -36.11 1.19 -1.30
CA ASP A 155 -36.61 1.90 -2.47
C ASP A 155 -36.71 3.39 -2.15
N GLN A 156 -36.03 4.21 -2.90
CA GLN A 156 -36.09 5.69 -2.76
C GLN A 156 -37.23 6.27 -3.60
N GLY A 157 -37.80 7.34 -3.13
CA GLY A 157 -38.85 8.01 -3.86
C GLY A 157 -39.52 9.14 -3.09
N ALA A 158 -40.58 9.66 -3.65
CA ALA A 158 -41.35 10.73 -3.06
C ALA A 158 -42.31 10.20 -1.99
N CYS A 159 -42.12 10.63 -0.74
CA CYS A 159 -43.07 10.46 0.35
C CYS A 159 -43.96 11.67 0.48
N VAL A 160 -45.18 11.55 0.01
CA VAL A 160 -46.17 12.67 -0.05
C VAL A 160 -47.07 12.59 1.17
N TYR A 161 -47.24 13.71 1.85
CA TYR A 161 -48.08 13.83 3.04
C TYR A 161 -48.66 15.25 3.12
N THR A 162 -49.64 15.45 4.01
CA THR A 162 -50.24 16.76 4.26
C THR A 162 -49.66 17.34 5.54
N ASP A 163 -49.09 18.53 5.47
CA ASP A 163 -48.62 19.31 6.62
C ASP A 163 -49.30 20.69 6.58
N GLN A 164 -49.86 21.11 7.69
CA GLN A 164 -50.60 22.41 7.81
C GLN A 164 -51.53 22.67 6.67
N PHE A 165 -52.33 21.68 6.27
CA PHE A 165 -53.29 21.71 5.14
C PHE A 165 -52.68 21.85 3.74
N GLN A 166 -51.35 21.77 3.64
CA GLN A 166 -50.65 21.77 2.34
C GLN A 166 -50.11 20.38 2.03
N LYS A 167 -50.27 19.96 0.79
CA LYS A 167 -49.67 18.72 0.31
C LYS A 167 -48.20 18.97 0.02
N THR A 168 -47.33 18.33 0.80
CA THR A 168 -45.90 18.46 0.70
C THR A 168 -45.24 17.10 0.49
N CYS A 169 -43.92 17.08 0.34
CA CYS A 169 -43.17 15.86 0.03
C CYS A 169 -41.78 15.86 0.67
N LYS A 170 -41.34 14.70 1.06
CA LYS A 170 -39.97 14.40 1.45
C LYS A 170 -39.44 13.28 0.59
N PHE A 171 -38.30 13.49 -0.05
CA PHE A 171 -37.59 12.42 -0.77
C PHE A 171 -36.86 11.52 0.25
N THR A 172 -37.27 10.24 0.36
CA THR A 172 -36.75 9.33 1.38
C THR A 172 -36.95 7.87 0.96
N THR A 173 -36.63 6.92 1.83
CA THR A 173 -36.88 5.51 1.60
C THR A 173 -38.33 5.13 1.91
N ARG A 174 -38.80 4.04 1.31
CA ARG A 174 -40.14 3.48 1.61
C ARG A 174 -40.34 3.19 3.10
N GLY A 175 -39.30 2.63 3.75
CA GLY A 175 -39.35 2.30 5.17
C GLY A 175 -39.50 3.55 6.05
N GLU A 176 -38.77 4.61 5.73
CA GLU A 176 -38.85 5.87 6.47
C GLU A 176 -40.16 6.64 6.22
N CYS A 177 -40.72 6.51 5.01
CA CYS A 177 -42.02 7.10 4.69
C CYS A 177 -43.14 6.53 5.56
N GLY A 178 -43.08 5.24 5.90
CA GLY A 178 -44.06 4.60 6.78
C GLY A 178 -43.85 4.83 8.27
N ALA A 179 -42.62 5.07 8.71
CA ALA A 179 -42.25 5.01 10.13
C ALA A 179 -42.14 6.36 10.86
N ASN A 180 -41.88 7.47 10.16
CA ASN A 180 -41.34 8.68 10.80
C ASN A 180 -42.18 9.97 10.61
N LEU A 181 -43.41 9.88 10.24
CA LEU A 181 -44.26 11.06 10.29
C LEU A 181 -44.86 11.17 11.71
N ASN A 182 -44.06 11.74 12.63
CA ASN A 182 -44.44 11.97 14.02
C ASN A 182 -45.85 12.52 14.16
N GLY A 183 -46.78 11.69 14.58
CA GLY A 183 -47.99 12.08 15.29
C GLY A 183 -49.09 12.79 14.53
N THR A 184 -48.96 13.07 13.24
CA THR A 184 -50.03 13.58 12.42
C THR A 184 -50.64 12.44 11.58
N SER A 185 -51.91 12.21 11.77
CA SER A 185 -52.70 11.14 11.15
C SER A 185 -52.93 11.27 9.64
N ALA A 186 -52.00 11.89 8.95
CA ALA A 186 -52.07 12.03 7.49
C ALA A 186 -51.41 10.78 6.86
N GLN A 187 -52.20 10.00 6.15
CA GLN A 187 -51.75 8.87 5.35
C GLN A 187 -50.65 9.33 4.38
N ALA A 188 -49.37 9.07 4.75
CA ALA A 188 -48.27 9.29 3.86
C ALA A 188 -48.34 8.28 2.70
N GLN A 189 -48.17 8.76 1.50
CA GLN A 189 -48.16 7.91 0.31
C GLN A 189 -46.78 7.92 -0.33
N PHE A 190 -46.21 6.73 -0.51
CA PHE A 190 -44.89 6.55 -1.12
C PHE A 190 -45.01 6.28 -2.62
N PHE A 191 -44.26 7.04 -3.42
CA PHE A 191 -44.14 6.90 -4.87
C PHE A 191 -42.72 6.54 -5.22
N LYS A 192 -42.49 5.24 -5.54
CA LYS A 192 -41.17 4.75 -5.93
C LYS A 192 -40.65 5.47 -7.16
N ASP A 193 -39.33 5.78 -7.18
CA ASP A 193 -38.61 6.39 -8.30
C ASP A 193 -39.17 7.75 -8.79
N LYS A 194 -40.05 8.38 -8.00
CA LYS A 194 -40.56 9.74 -8.25
C LYS A 194 -39.78 10.76 -7.42
N LEU A 195 -39.58 11.93 -8.03
CA LEU A 195 -39.05 13.11 -7.33
C LEU A 195 -40.20 13.89 -6.70
N CYS A 196 -39.91 14.62 -5.61
CA CYS A 196 -40.92 15.44 -4.95
C CYS A 196 -41.44 16.64 -5.82
N SER A 197 -40.64 17.02 -6.79
CA SER A 197 -40.98 18.08 -7.80
C SER A 197 -41.84 17.57 -8.95
N ALA A 198 -42.22 16.29 -8.96
CA ALA A 198 -43.08 15.71 -10.00
C ALA A 198 -44.48 16.37 -10.00
N PRO A 199 -44.92 16.99 -11.10
CA PRO A 199 -46.19 17.73 -11.14
C PRO A 199 -47.41 16.88 -10.81
N GLU A 200 -47.41 15.62 -11.19
CA GLU A 200 -48.53 14.70 -10.95
C GLU A 200 -48.74 14.38 -9.44
N LEU A 201 -47.76 14.66 -8.60
CA LEU A 201 -47.92 14.48 -7.16
C LEU A 201 -48.71 15.61 -6.51
N GLY A 202 -48.82 16.76 -7.19
CA GLY A 202 -49.58 17.91 -6.72
C GLY A 202 -49.08 18.49 -5.40
N THR A 203 -47.76 18.40 -5.15
CA THR A 203 -47.08 18.94 -3.97
C THR A 203 -46.70 20.39 -4.15
N ASN A 204 -46.33 21.07 -3.08
CA ASN A 204 -45.77 22.43 -3.14
C ASN A 204 -44.29 22.49 -3.48
N CYS A 205 -43.64 21.33 -3.74
CA CYS A 205 -42.24 21.22 -4.10
C CYS A 205 -42.05 21.45 -5.60
N ALA A 206 -41.21 22.40 -5.98
CA ALA A 206 -40.98 22.79 -7.37
C ALA A 206 -39.48 22.79 -7.73
N PRO A 207 -39.13 22.69 -9.02
CA PRO A 207 -37.76 22.83 -9.49
C PRO A 207 -37.10 24.14 -9.05
N THR A 208 -35.77 24.10 -8.81
CA THR A 208 -34.97 25.29 -8.51
C THR A 208 -33.65 25.28 -9.25
N THR A 209 -32.91 26.40 -9.15
CA THR A 209 -31.53 26.51 -9.61
C THR A 209 -30.51 26.15 -8.52
N LYS A 210 -30.96 25.69 -7.35
CA LYS A 210 -30.09 25.34 -6.22
C LYS A 210 -29.51 23.95 -6.41
N THR A 211 -28.31 23.77 -5.88
CA THR A 211 -27.61 22.48 -5.86
C THR A 211 -27.10 22.13 -4.45
N ALA A 212 -26.83 20.87 -4.20
CA ALA A 212 -26.26 20.41 -2.96
C ALA A 212 -25.40 19.16 -3.15
N CYS A 213 -24.50 18.90 -2.20
CA CYS A 213 -23.89 17.60 -1.98
C CYS A 213 -24.78 16.79 -1.04
N ILE A 214 -25.05 15.55 -1.39
CA ILE A 214 -25.84 14.63 -0.57
C ILE A 214 -24.88 13.71 0.18
N PRO A 215 -25.00 13.57 1.52
CA PRO A 215 -24.15 12.67 2.29
C PRO A 215 -24.12 11.25 1.72
N GLY A 216 -22.93 10.69 1.53
CA GLY A 216 -22.73 9.36 0.97
C GLY A 216 -22.82 9.27 -0.55
N LYS A 217 -22.92 10.41 -1.25
CA LYS A 217 -22.92 10.50 -2.71
C LYS A 217 -21.75 11.35 -3.19
N ASP A 218 -21.18 10.95 -4.30
CA ASP A 218 -20.09 11.72 -4.94
C ASP A 218 -20.60 12.95 -5.70
N GLU A 219 -21.84 12.88 -6.22
CA GLU A 219 -22.37 13.76 -7.22
C GLU A 219 -22.95 15.07 -6.63
N VAL A 220 -23.03 16.10 -7.45
CA VAL A 220 -23.79 17.31 -7.19
C VAL A 220 -25.24 17.07 -7.63
N TYR A 221 -26.20 17.36 -6.77
CA TYR A 221 -27.62 17.19 -7.05
C TYR A 221 -28.35 18.54 -7.14
N PHE A 222 -29.34 18.63 -8.00
CA PHE A 222 -30.35 19.68 -7.89
C PHE A 222 -31.11 19.55 -6.58
N VAL A 223 -31.66 20.65 -6.11
CA VAL A 223 -32.53 20.71 -4.91
C VAL A 223 -33.81 21.41 -5.25
N ASP A 224 -34.95 20.84 -4.86
CA ASP A 224 -36.27 21.44 -5.04
C ASP A 224 -36.56 22.57 -4.02
N THR A 225 -37.73 23.23 -4.12
CA THR A 225 -38.13 24.30 -3.19
C THR A 225 -38.35 23.80 -1.76
N CYS A 226 -38.60 22.49 -1.57
CA CYS A 226 -38.76 21.85 -0.25
C CYS A 226 -37.44 21.38 0.37
N GLY A 227 -36.33 21.52 -0.35
CA GLY A 227 -35.00 21.06 0.11
C GLY A 227 -34.71 19.61 -0.20
N ASN A 228 -35.52 18.92 -0.98
CA ASN A 228 -35.27 17.55 -1.39
C ASN A 228 -34.26 17.49 -2.53
N PRO A 229 -33.43 16.44 -2.58
CA PRO A 229 -32.57 16.17 -3.73
C PRO A 229 -33.43 15.85 -4.97
N GLY A 230 -33.09 16.49 -6.07
CA GLY A 230 -33.52 16.13 -7.41
C GLY A 230 -32.57 15.15 -8.08
N ASN A 231 -32.45 15.22 -9.40
CA ASN A 231 -31.45 14.46 -10.13
C ASN A 231 -30.07 15.12 -10.09
N ILE A 232 -29.05 14.39 -10.54
CA ILE A 232 -27.69 14.91 -10.68
C ILE A 232 -27.71 16.18 -11.49
N TYR A 233 -26.95 17.17 -11.04
CA TYR A 233 -26.87 18.48 -11.70
C TYR A 233 -26.42 18.36 -13.16
N ASP A 234 -27.27 18.82 -14.05
CA ASP A 234 -27.00 19.00 -15.46
C ASP A 234 -27.60 20.34 -15.89
N SER A 235 -26.76 21.32 -16.23
CA SER A 235 -27.22 22.67 -16.57
C SER A 235 -28.17 22.72 -17.77
N SER A 236 -28.05 21.75 -18.70
CA SER A 236 -28.93 21.64 -19.87
C SER A 236 -30.34 21.15 -19.52
N LYS A 237 -30.51 20.56 -18.35
CA LYS A 237 -31.75 19.91 -17.88
C LYS A 237 -32.56 20.77 -16.91
N ILE A 238 -32.14 21.99 -16.64
CA ILE A 238 -32.80 22.86 -15.67
C ILE A 238 -34.28 23.09 -15.96
N ASN A 239 -34.64 23.17 -17.24
CA ASN A 239 -36.03 23.39 -17.72
C ASN A 239 -36.69 22.11 -18.27
N ASP A 240 -36.03 20.95 -18.13
CA ASP A 240 -36.56 19.67 -18.60
C ASP A 240 -37.47 19.06 -17.53
N GLN A 241 -38.79 19.10 -17.79
CA GLN A 241 -39.81 18.65 -16.86
C GLN A 241 -39.68 17.16 -16.52
N ASP A 242 -39.29 16.30 -17.48
CA ASP A 242 -39.08 14.87 -17.24
C ASP A 242 -37.91 14.64 -16.29
N TYR A 243 -36.89 15.50 -16.37
CA TYR A 243 -35.74 15.45 -15.47
C TYR A 243 -36.09 15.80 -14.01
N TRP A 244 -37.16 16.50 -13.77
CA TRP A 244 -37.68 16.85 -12.45
C TRP A 244 -38.82 15.95 -11.96
N THR A 245 -39.20 14.96 -12.74
CA THR A 245 -40.32 14.06 -12.46
C THR A 245 -39.86 12.72 -11.93
N ASN A 246 -38.90 12.08 -12.61
CA ASN A 246 -38.45 10.74 -12.31
C ASN A 246 -37.01 10.73 -11.88
N VAL A 247 -36.66 9.83 -10.93
CA VAL A 247 -35.28 9.60 -10.56
C VAL A 247 -34.53 9.03 -11.76
N LYS A 248 -33.42 9.68 -12.14
CA LYS A 248 -32.49 9.20 -13.17
C LYS A 248 -31.27 8.55 -12.53
N THR A 249 -30.81 7.46 -13.10
CA THR A 249 -29.57 6.80 -12.67
C THR A 249 -28.37 7.64 -13.08
N LYS A 250 -27.21 7.33 -12.49
CA LYS A 250 -25.92 7.97 -12.82
C LYS A 250 -25.61 7.85 -14.32
N ASP A 251 -25.90 6.69 -14.92
CA ASP A 251 -25.67 6.42 -16.35
C ASP A 251 -26.59 7.21 -17.28
N GLN A 252 -27.72 7.71 -16.76
CA GLN A 252 -28.66 8.55 -17.49
C GLN A 252 -28.38 10.05 -17.32
N SER A 253 -27.38 10.39 -16.55
CA SER A 253 -26.96 11.76 -16.27
C SER A 253 -25.84 12.20 -17.21
N CYS A 254 -25.47 13.48 -17.16
CA CYS A 254 -24.43 14.04 -18.02
C CYS A 254 -23.09 13.30 -17.84
N SER A 255 -22.42 13.00 -18.95
CA SER A 255 -21.04 12.46 -19.01
C SER A 255 -20.73 11.34 -18.00
N PRO A 256 -21.47 10.22 -18.00
CA PRO A 256 -21.40 9.19 -16.94
C PRO A 256 -20.05 8.46 -16.87
N SER A 257 -19.26 8.48 -17.94
CA SER A 257 -17.95 7.83 -18.02
C SER A 257 -16.78 8.74 -17.60
N SER A 258 -17.06 9.95 -17.13
CA SER A 258 -16.08 10.97 -16.75
C SER A 258 -16.22 11.34 -15.28
N GLY A 259 -15.12 11.76 -14.64
CA GLY A 259 -15.18 12.36 -13.29
C GLY A 259 -15.79 13.75 -13.26
N ASN A 260 -15.93 14.42 -14.41
CA ASN A 260 -16.47 15.77 -14.56
C ASN A 260 -15.80 16.82 -13.65
N ALA A 261 -14.54 16.61 -13.34
CA ALA A 261 -13.76 17.51 -12.49
C ALA A 261 -13.81 18.94 -13.01
N ASN A 262 -14.18 19.87 -12.12
CA ASN A 262 -14.33 21.30 -12.40
C ASN A 262 -15.32 21.65 -13.53
N SER A 263 -16.23 20.75 -13.89
CA SER A 263 -17.23 21.02 -14.91
C SER A 263 -18.27 22.05 -14.42
N PRO A 264 -18.49 23.15 -15.15
CA PRO A 264 -19.52 24.12 -14.78
C PRO A 264 -20.94 23.62 -15.04
N ASN A 265 -21.10 22.60 -15.89
CA ASN A 265 -22.40 22.19 -16.45
C ASN A 265 -22.84 20.79 -16.00
N CYS A 266 -21.96 19.98 -15.45
CA CYS A 266 -22.24 18.59 -15.08
C CYS A 266 -21.77 18.27 -13.66
N GLY A 267 -22.69 17.83 -12.82
CA GLY A 267 -22.45 17.40 -11.45
C GLY A 267 -22.29 15.88 -11.26
N ASN A 268 -22.15 15.13 -12.35
CA ASN A 268 -21.95 13.68 -12.27
C ASN A 268 -20.52 13.34 -11.86
N CYS A 269 -20.16 13.69 -10.62
CA CYS A 269 -18.85 13.41 -10.06
C CYS A 269 -18.64 11.92 -9.83
N ASN A 270 -17.37 11.51 -9.78
CA ASN A 270 -16.97 10.14 -9.48
C ASN A 270 -15.64 10.16 -8.73
N TYR A 271 -15.68 9.74 -7.48
CA TYR A 271 -14.49 9.71 -6.61
C TYR A 271 -13.36 8.87 -7.20
N LEU A 272 -13.69 7.70 -7.75
CA LEU A 272 -12.69 6.81 -8.38
C LEU A 272 -12.11 7.39 -9.68
N SER A 273 -12.85 8.31 -10.31
CA SER A 273 -12.38 9.05 -11.49
C SER A 273 -11.79 10.42 -11.13
N GLY A 274 -11.56 10.68 -9.85
CA GLY A 274 -10.85 11.86 -9.35
C GLY A 274 -11.71 13.10 -9.13
N SER A 275 -12.98 12.97 -8.80
CA SER A 275 -13.80 14.13 -8.45
C SER A 275 -14.88 13.81 -7.41
N ILE A 276 -15.23 14.80 -6.60
CA ILE A 276 -16.30 14.72 -5.59
C ILE A 276 -17.03 16.04 -5.47
N CYS A 277 -18.30 15.97 -5.08
CA CYS A 277 -19.11 17.16 -4.80
C CYS A 277 -18.52 17.99 -3.65
N ARG A 278 -18.24 19.26 -3.92
CA ARG A 278 -17.86 20.27 -2.91
C ARG A 278 -18.40 21.64 -3.30
N ALA A 279 -18.44 22.55 -2.31
CA ALA A 279 -18.75 23.95 -2.58
C ALA A 279 -17.68 24.54 -3.52
N ALA A 280 -18.13 25.26 -4.52
CA ALA A 280 -17.25 25.94 -5.45
C ALA A 280 -16.44 27.03 -4.72
N ASN A 281 -15.11 27.01 -4.90
CA ASN A 281 -14.24 28.03 -4.34
C ASN A 281 -14.42 29.38 -5.04
N SER A 282 -14.22 30.47 -4.32
CA SER A 282 -14.33 31.84 -4.87
C SER A 282 -13.36 32.11 -6.02
N THR A 283 -12.22 31.40 -6.05
CA THR A 283 -11.13 31.55 -7.02
C THR A 283 -11.10 30.45 -8.08
N GLY A 284 -11.95 29.41 -7.96
CA GLY A 284 -12.01 28.29 -8.91
C GLY A 284 -13.10 28.42 -9.94
N GLN A 285 -13.28 27.37 -10.72
CA GLN A 285 -14.38 27.25 -11.68
C GLN A 285 -15.72 27.29 -10.94
N LYS A 286 -16.68 28.06 -11.49
CA LYS A 286 -18.01 28.16 -10.90
C LYS A 286 -19.02 27.35 -11.71
N PRO A 287 -20.00 26.70 -11.06
CA PRO A 287 -21.10 26.08 -11.77
C PRO A 287 -21.98 27.11 -12.44
N SER A 288 -22.65 26.72 -13.52
CA SER A 288 -23.61 27.58 -14.20
C SER A 288 -24.84 27.90 -13.33
N TYR A 289 -25.20 26.96 -12.43
CA TYR A 289 -26.27 27.12 -11.44
C TYR A 289 -25.84 26.54 -10.10
N GLY A 290 -26.34 27.10 -9.01
CA GLY A 290 -26.04 26.67 -7.66
C GLY A 290 -24.65 27.08 -7.16
N SER A 291 -24.19 26.39 -6.14
CA SER A 291 -22.92 26.69 -5.43
C SER A 291 -21.97 25.50 -5.28
N TYR A 292 -22.28 24.36 -5.87
CA TYR A 292 -21.50 23.13 -5.74
C TYR A 292 -20.99 22.66 -7.10
N ILE A 293 -19.83 22.03 -7.09
CA ILE A 293 -19.13 21.56 -8.29
C ILE A 293 -18.45 20.23 -8.01
N CYS A 294 -18.20 19.45 -9.04
CA CYS A 294 -17.28 18.31 -8.96
C CYS A 294 -15.85 18.83 -8.78
N GLN A 295 -15.36 18.90 -7.55
CA GLN A 295 -13.99 19.34 -7.29
C GLN A 295 -13.01 18.29 -7.79
N ASP A 296 -11.97 18.71 -8.49
CA ASP A 296 -10.86 17.87 -8.93
C ASP A 296 -10.05 17.37 -7.71
N LEU A 297 -9.86 16.07 -7.64
CA LEU A 297 -9.09 15.38 -6.59
C LEU A 297 -7.73 14.91 -7.10
N ASN A 298 -7.40 15.12 -8.38
CA ASN A 298 -6.11 14.76 -8.92
C ASN A 298 -5.02 15.70 -8.42
N CYS A 299 -3.83 15.19 -8.25
CA CYS A 299 -2.67 15.96 -7.85
C CYS A 299 -2.01 16.55 -9.10
N GLY A 300 -2.31 17.80 -9.40
CA GLY A 300 -1.88 18.45 -10.63
C GLY A 300 -0.39 18.79 -10.67
N LYS A 301 0.26 18.96 -9.53
CA LYS A 301 1.69 19.24 -9.41
C LYS A 301 2.20 18.72 -8.09
N THR A 302 2.93 17.62 -8.13
CA THR A 302 3.55 16.97 -6.98
C THR A 302 5.01 17.40 -6.79
N SER A 303 5.63 16.96 -5.72
CA SER A 303 7.02 17.29 -5.37
C SER A 303 8.02 16.86 -6.45
N ASP A 304 7.72 15.79 -7.20
CA ASP A 304 8.52 15.33 -8.36
C ASP A 304 8.19 16.06 -9.67
N GLY A 305 7.27 17.06 -9.62
CA GLY A 305 6.88 17.88 -10.77
C GLY A 305 5.90 17.23 -11.73
N LYS A 306 5.42 16.02 -11.44
CA LYS A 306 4.45 15.28 -12.26
C LYS A 306 3.02 15.50 -11.76
N SER A 307 2.08 14.96 -12.51
CA SER A 307 0.66 14.91 -12.13
C SER A 307 0.24 13.47 -11.92
N TYR A 308 -0.54 13.23 -10.88
CA TYR A 308 -1.06 11.91 -10.54
C TYR A 308 -2.56 11.96 -10.35
N LYS A 309 -3.24 10.88 -10.73
CA LYS A 309 -4.69 10.74 -10.53
C LYS A 309 -4.97 10.45 -9.06
N GLN A 310 -6.18 10.75 -8.63
CA GLN A 310 -6.71 10.37 -7.32
C GLN A 310 -6.45 8.87 -7.05
N GLY A 311 -5.82 8.57 -5.92
CA GLY A 311 -5.48 7.21 -5.51
C GLY A 311 -4.21 6.63 -6.12
N GLU A 312 -3.59 7.28 -7.11
CA GLU A 312 -2.28 6.86 -7.61
C GLU A 312 -1.22 7.01 -6.53
N SER A 313 -0.28 6.09 -6.53
CA SER A 313 0.86 6.12 -5.64
C SER A 313 2.16 5.86 -6.40
N TRP A 314 3.25 6.41 -5.91
CA TRP A 314 4.56 6.31 -6.52
C TRP A 314 5.66 6.26 -5.45
N CYS A 315 6.81 5.73 -5.84
CA CYS A 315 7.97 5.64 -4.98
C CYS A 315 8.84 6.88 -5.09
N VAL A 316 9.27 7.39 -3.95
CA VAL A 316 10.29 8.42 -3.85
C VAL A 316 11.39 7.94 -2.93
N TYR A 317 12.62 8.10 -3.35
CA TYR A 317 13.78 7.80 -2.52
C TYR A 317 14.09 9.00 -1.63
N ASN A 318 14.59 8.73 -0.43
CA ASN A 318 15.04 9.79 0.45
C ASN A 318 16.25 10.50 -0.18
N ASP A 319 16.00 11.63 -0.74
CA ASP A 319 17.02 12.56 -1.15
C ASP A 319 17.13 13.69 -0.11
N GLN A 320 17.84 13.45 0.95
CA GLN A 320 18.12 14.48 1.95
C GLN A 320 18.97 15.65 1.39
N GLY A 321 19.40 15.56 0.15
CA GLY A 321 20.27 16.54 -0.47
C GLY A 321 19.66 17.34 -1.62
N GLY A 322 18.41 17.13 -1.98
CA GLY A 322 17.76 17.83 -3.11
C GLY A 322 18.38 17.49 -4.47
N SER A 323 19.11 16.39 -4.56
CA SER A 323 19.71 15.88 -5.80
C SER A 323 19.13 14.52 -6.14
N SER A 324 18.57 14.41 -7.33
CA SER A 324 17.96 13.19 -7.87
C SER A 324 18.91 11.99 -8.00
N ASN A 325 20.15 12.10 -7.56
CA ASN A 325 21.20 11.10 -7.72
C ASN A 325 21.69 10.49 -6.40
N SER A 326 21.09 10.81 -5.26
CA SER A 326 21.57 10.36 -3.93
C SER A 326 20.84 9.12 -3.39
N ASN A 327 20.36 8.28 -4.25
CA ASN A 327 19.34 7.27 -3.96
C ASN A 327 19.76 6.14 -3.02
N ASN A 328 21.03 6.04 -2.63
CA ASN A 328 21.54 4.88 -1.91
C ASN A 328 22.44 5.21 -0.70
N ALA A 329 22.27 6.40 -0.12
CA ALA A 329 23.03 6.74 1.09
C ALA A 329 22.66 5.84 2.27
N VAL A 330 23.64 5.49 3.11
CA VAL A 330 23.41 4.76 4.36
C VAL A 330 22.43 5.52 5.23
N GLY A 331 21.44 4.79 5.79
CA GLY A 331 20.37 5.38 6.59
C GLY A 331 19.26 6.05 5.78
N SER A 332 19.34 6.04 4.44
CA SER A 332 18.21 6.46 3.60
C SER A 332 17.05 5.48 3.73
N ARG A 333 15.84 6.00 3.52
CA ARG A 333 14.64 5.17 3.49
C ARG A 333 13.86 5.45 2.22
N PHE A 334 13.03 4.50 1.85
CA PHE A 334 12.06 4.68 0.78
C PHE A 334 10.81 5.35 1.31
N TYR A 335 10.15 6.09 0.44
CA TYR A 335 8.85 6.69 0.71
C TYR A 335 7.88 6.30 -0.40
N LYS A 336 6.66 6.04 0.00
CA LYS A 336 5.53 5.94 -0.90
C LYS A 336 4.75 7.25 -0.82
N HIS A 337 4.54 7.88 -1.93
CA HIS A 337 3.66 9.03 -2.06
C HIS A 337 2.32 8.58 -2.63
N ILE A 338 1.26 9.19 -2.19
CA ILE A 338 -0.11 8.89 -2.61
C ILE A 338 -0.79 10.21 -2.96
N CYS A 339 -1.49 10.23 -4.08
CA CYS A 339 -2.39 11.33 -4.39
C CYS A 339 -3.74 11.10 -3.71
N GLU A 340 -4.05 11.87 -2.69
CA GLU A 340 -5.29 11.77 -1.94
C GLU A 340 -5.98 13.13 -1.81
N ASN A 341 -7.20 13.23 -2.33
CA ASN A 341 -8.02 14.45 -2.27
C ASN A 341 -7.33 15.72 -2.83
N GLY A 342 -6.54 15.56 -3.89
CA GLY A 342 -5.79 16.64 -4.51
C GLY A 342 -4.49 17.03 -3.76
N GLN A 343 -4.12 16.25 -2.76
CA GLN A 343 -2.92 16.47 -1.97
C GLN A 343 -1.98 15.26 -2.05
N GLU A 344 -0.70 15.56 -2.08
CA GLU A 344 0.35 14.56 -1.98
C GLU A 344 0.53 14.15 -0.52
N VAL A 345 0.25 12.90 -0.20
CA VAL A 345 0.42 12.31 1.13
C VAL A 345 1.65 11.42 1.13
N LEU A 346 2.47 11.57 2.16
CA LEU A 346 3.72 10.83 2.35
C LEU A 346 3.54 9.68 3.33
N GLU A 347 3.88 8.47 2.89
CA GLU A 347 3.99 7.28 3.72
C GLU A 347 5.43 6.78 3.75
N GLN A 348 6.00 6.61 4.94
CA GLN A 348 7.37 6.14 5.10
C GLN A 348 7.41 4.62 5.08
N CYS A 349 8.30 4.03 4.25
CA CYS A 349 8.68 2.64 4.39
C CYS A 349 9.59 2.44 5.62
N ALA A 350 9.79 1.20 6.07
CA ALA A 350 10.58 0.92 7.26
C ALA A 350 12.04 1.38 7.13
N ASP A 351 12.61 1.81 8.26
CA ASP A 351 13.97 2.34 8.37
C ASP A 351 15.04 1.36 7.88
N PHE A 352 16.19 1.90 7.57
CA PHE A 352 17.38 1.15 7.16
C PHE A 352 17.14 0.22 5.97
N ARG A 353 16.19 0.60 5.09
CA ARG A 353 15.81 -0.21 3.93
C ARG A 353 15.38 -1.64 4.29
N GLN A 354 14.81 -1.81 5.48
CA GLN A 354 14.11 -3.06 5.82
C GLN A 354 12.91 -3.27 4.89
N GLU A 355 12.38 -2.17 4.36
CA GLU A 355 11.41 -2.18 3.28
C GLU A 355 11.93 -1.36 2.10
N GLU A 356 11.55 -1.80 0.93
CA GLU A 356 11.71 -1.09 -0.35
C GLU A 356 10.35 -0.58 -0.81
N CYS A 357 10.34 0.53 -1.51
CA CYS A 357 9.17 0.93 -2.27
C CYS A 357 9.26 0.32 -3.67
N ILE A 358 8.28 -0.51 -4.01
CA ILE A 358 8.11 -1.07 -5.35
C ILE A 358 6.96 -0.35 -6.05
N GLN A 359 7.11 -0.09 -7.33
CA GLN A 359 6.12 0.61 -8.14
C GLN A 359 5.88 -0.11 -9.45
N ASP A 360 4.60 -0.21 -9.81
CA ASP A 360 4.17 -0.73 -11.11
C ASP A 360 3.01 0.11 -11.64
N SER A 361 2.65 -0.10 -12.89
CA SER A 361 1.54 0.58 -13.55
C SER A 361 0.57 -0.44 -14.14
N ILE A 362 -0.66 -0.40 -13.68
CA ILE A 362 -1.75 -1.21 -14.23
C ILE A 362 -2.50 -0.44 -15.31
N GLN A 363 -2.98 -1.15 -16.32
CA GLN A 363 -3.83 -0.54 -17.35
C GLN A 363 -5.29 -0.59 -16.90
N THR A 364 -5.92 0.59 -16.84
CA THR A 364 -7.34 0.74 -16.56
C THR A 364 -8.08 1.27 -17.78
N SER A 365 -9.40 1.27 -17.74
CA SER A 365 -10.22 1.90 -18.79
C SER A 365 -9.95 3.41 -18.94
N ALA A 366 -9.43 4.06 -17.89
CA ALA A 366 -9.04 5.47 -17.87
C ALA A 366 -7.54 5.70 -18.17
N GLY A 367 -6.84 4.67 -18.71
CA GLY A 367 -5.41 4.70 -19.01
C GLY A 367 -4.55 4.12 -17.89
N PRO A 368 -3.23 4.31 -17.96
CA PRO A 368 -2.31 3.79 -16.95
C PRO A 368 -2.61 4.38 -15.58
N PHE A 369 -2.47 3.53 -14.56
CA PHE A 369 -2.67 3.87 -13.16
C PHE A 369 -1.46 3.37 -12.35
N SER A 370 -0.76 4.29 -11.70
CA SER A 370 0.46 4.01 -10.94
C SER A 370 0.12 3.48 -9.55
N GLN A 371 0.75 2.37 -9.18
CA GLN A 371 0.63 1.78 -7.84
C GLN A 371 2.00 1.56 -7.23
N ALA A 372 2.17 1.96 -5.99
CA ALA A 372 3.38 1.74 -5.22
C ALA A 372 3.05 1.11 -3.87
N ALA A 373 3.97 0.30 -3.37
CA ALA A 373 3.84 -0.33 -2.06
C ALA A 373 5.20 -0.43 -1.37
N CYS A 374 5.23 -0.24 -0.05
CA CYS A 374 6.36 -0.64 0.76
C CYS A 374 6.34 -2.17 0.91
N ARG A 375 7.42 -2.83 0.57
CA ARG A 375 7.57 -4.28 0.63
C ARG A 375 8.86 -4.62 1.37
N VAL A 376 8.83 -5.67 2.18
CA VAL A 376 10.02 -6.15 2.88
C VAL A 376 11.14 -6.45 1.88
N ASN A 377 12.33 -5.91 2.15
CA ASN A 377 13.54 -6.16 1.40
C ASN A 377 14.07 -7.58 1.70
N ARG A 378 14.14 -8.43 0.69
CA ARG A 378 14.51 -9.85 0.81
C ARG A 378 15.96 -10.07 0.42
N TRP A 379 16.87 -9.50 1.19
CA TRP A 379 18.32 -9.50 0.93
C TRP A 379 19.09 -10.61 1.66
N GLN A 380 18.50 -11.25 2.65
CA GLN A 380 19.19 -12.05 3.66
C GLN A 380 20.02 -13.21 3.10
N ASP A 381 19.59 -13.78 2.00
CA ASP A 381 20.25 -14.92 1.37
C ASP A 381 21.09 -14.55 0.12
N CYS A 382 21.25 -13.25 -0.19
CA CYS A 382 21.99 -12.82 -1.38
C CYS A 382 23.39 -13.39 -1.44
N THR A 383 24.17 -13.19 -0.39
CA THR A 383 25.58 -13.61 -0.35
C THR A 383 25.79 -15.12 -0.38
N ALA A 384 24.76 -15.91 -0.10
CA ALA A 384 24.79 -17.35 -0.21
C ALA A 384 24.63 -17.88 -1.65
N GLN A 385 24.24 -17.03 -2.59
CA GLN A 385 24.05 -17.44 -3.99
C GLN A 385 25.38 -17.43 -4.75
N THR A 386 25.69 -18.54 -5.39
CA THR A 386 26.98 -18.78 -6.08
C THR A 386 26.88 -18.62 -7.60
N ASN A 387 25.71 -18.42 -8.14
CA ASN A 387 25.50 -18.24 -9.58
C ASN A 387 24.51 -17.11 -9.87
N LYS A 388 24.61 -16.56 -11.07
CA LYS A 388 23.82 -15.41 -11.50
C LYS A 388 22.32 -15.70 -11.59
N ALA A 389 21.93 -16.92 -11.99
CA ALA A 389 20.51 -17.25 -12.20
C ALA A 389 19.77 -17.31 -10.85
N ASP A 390 20.36 -17.95 -9.84
CA ASP A 390 19.78 -17.98 -8.49
C ASP A 390 19.81 -16.61 -7.84
N CYS A 391 20.87 -15.84 -8.04
CA CYS A 391 20.98 -14.46 -7.54
C CYS A 391 19.87 -13.58 -8.07
N ALA A 392 19.64 -13.62 -9.37
CA ALA A 392 18.66 -12.76 -10.07
C ALA A 392 17.20 -13.24 -9.95
N ASN A 393 16.92 -14.23 -9.10
CA ASN A 393 15.55 -14.73 -8.91
C ASN A 393 14.72 -13.77 -8.06
N SER A 394 14.07 -12.82 -8.73
CA SER A 394 13.25 -11.77 -8.11
C SER A 394 12.02 -12.28 -7.36
N ASP A 395 11.57 -13.52 -7.59
CA ASP A 395 10.47 -14.12 -6.84
C ASP A 395 10.88 -14.47 -5.40
N LYS A 396 12.16 -14.73 -5.20
CA LYS A 396 12.69 -15.20 -3.91
C LYS A 396 13.45 -14.12 -3.16
N ARG A 397 14.18 -13.24 -3.86
CA ARG A 397 15.13 -12.30 -3.25
C ARG A 397 15.30 -11.01 -4.03
N ASP A 398 15.83 -10.01 -3.37
CA ASP A 398 16.10 -8.69 -3.92
C ASP A 398 17.62 -8.50 -4.04
N CYS A 399 18.21 -9.26 -4.96
CA CYS A 399 19.64 -9.34 -5.14
C CYS A 399 20.05 -9.02 -6.58
N THR A 400 21.27 -8.53 -6.71
CA THR A 400 21.91 -8.28 -7.99
C THR A 400 23.23 -9.04 -8.10
N TRP A 401 23.59 -9.44 -9.32
CA TRP A 401 24.84 -10.15 -9.57
C TRP A 401 25.92 -9.20 -10.04
N GLU A 402 26.95 -8.98 -9.21
CA GLU A 402 28.10 -8.19 -9.54
C GLU A 402 29.20 -9.05 -10.17
N ALA A 403 29.38 -8.92 -11.48
CA ALA A 403 30.41 -9.65 -12.22
C ALA A 403 31.82 -9.20 -11.81
N GLY A 404 32.72 -10.15 -11.62
CA GLY A 404 34.11 -9.88 -11.26
C GLY A 404 34.36 -9.58 -9.78
N ALA A 405 33.34 -9.49 -8.94
CA ALA A 405 33.49 -9.55 -7.50
C ALA A 405 33.66 -11.02 -7.06
N ALA A 406 34.34 -11.26 -5.94
CA ALA A 406 34.49 -12.60 -5.39
C ALA A 406 33.98 -12.64 -3.94
N ILE A 407 33.13 -13.61 -3.64
CA ILE A 407 32.71 -13.95 -2.27
C ILE A 407 32.94 -15.43 -2.07
N GLY A 408 33.70 -15.79 -1.06
CA GLY A 408 33.99 -17.17 -0.75
C GLY A 408 34.64 -17.91 -1.93
N ASN A 409 34.02 -18.98 -2.39
CA ASN A 409 34.49 -19.81 -3.49
C ASN A 409 33.90 -19.40 -4.88
N SER A 410 33.17 -18.33 -4.98
CA SER A 410 32.60 -17.92 -6.27
C SER A 410 33.68 -17.32 -7.18
N THR A 411 33.86 -17.93 -8.35
CA THR A 411 34.75 -17.42 -9.40
C THR A 411 33.93 -16.71 -10.46
N GLY A 412 34.04 -15.39 -10.56
CA GLY A 412 33.46 -14.62 -11.65
C GLY A 412 32.30 -13.69 -11.31
N GLY A 413 31.88 -13.62 -10.06
CA GLY A 413 30.89 -12.66 -9.58
C GLY A 413 30.41 -12.93 -8.16
N ALA A 414 29.75 -11.95 -7.58
CA ALA A 414 29.15 -12.01 -6.26
C ALA A 414 27.68 -11.60 -6.31
N CYS A 415 26.86 -12.28 -5.54
CA CYS A 415 25.48 -11.89 -5.33
C CYS A 415 25.37 -10.95 -4.14
N ILE A 416 24.87 -9.77 -4.34
CA ILE A 416 24.75 -8.72 -3.32
C ILE A 416 23.31 -8.18 -3.27
N PRO A 417 22.88 -7.58 -2.15
CA PRO A 417 21.58 -6.91 -2.09
C PRO A 417 21.45 -5.82 -3.16
N THR A 418 20.33 -5.75 -3.84
CA THR A 418 20.04 -4.64 -4.76
C THR A 418 19.98 -3.33 -4.01
N ASN A 419 19.34 -3.34 -2.84
CA ASN A 419 19.32 -2.22 -1.91
C ASN A 419 19.86 -2.69 -0.56
N SER A 420 21.02 -2.16 -0.17
CA SER A 420 21.65 -2.56 1.09
C SER A 420 20.77 -2.19 2.30
N PRO A 421 20.58 -3.12 3.24
CA PRO A 421 19.83 -2.85 4.47
C PRO A 421 20.58 -1.99 5.49
N GLY A 422 21.70 -1.38 5.11
CA GLY A 422 22.49 -0.51 5.98
C GLY A 422 23.48 -1.26 6.88
N LEU A 423 23.75 -0.72 8.05
CA LEU A 423 24.87 -1.13 8.91
C LEU A 423 24.85 -2.60 9.37
N GLN A 424 23.69 -3.24 9.45
CA GLN A 424 23.61 -4.64 9.87
C GLN A 424 24.22 -5.63 8.88
N PHE A 425 24.15 -5.32 7.61
CA PHE A 425 24.81 -6.13 6.58
C PHE A 425 26.33 -6.10 6.71
N TRP A 426 26.88 -5.00 7.21
CA TRP A 426 28.32 -4.75 7.29
C TRP A 426 29.05 -5.48 8.40
N SER A 427 28.34 -6.06 9.36
CA SER A 427 28.97 -6.81 10.46
C SER A 427 29.46 -8.17 10.05
N GLY A 428 29.13 -8.66 8.85
CA GLY A 428 29.55 -9.97 8.35
C GLY A 428 30.86 -9.93 7.57
N ASP A 429 31.70 -10.99 7.72
CA ASP A 429 32.96 -11.15 6.99
C ASP A 429 32.79 -11.08 5.46
N GLN A 430 31.67 -11.56 4.96
CA GLN A 430 31.34 -11.52 3.54
C GLN A 430 31.13 -10.10 3.04
N ALA A 431 30.40 -9.29 3.78
CA ALA A 431 30.20 -7.88 3.44
C ALA A 431 31.50 -7.09 3.48
N GLN A 432 32.36 -7.35 4.47
CA GLN A 432 33.70 -6.75 4.55
C GLN A 432 34.59 -7.15 3.37
N SER A 433 34.51 -8.41 2.94
CA SER A 433 35.24 -8.88 1.76
C SER A 433 34.82 -8.15 0.48
N ILE A 434 33.52 -7.98 0.26
CA ILE A 434 32.99 -7.23 -0.88
C ILE A 434 33.39 -5.77 -0.80
N CYS A 435 33.26 -5.17 0.39
CA CYS A 435 33.59 -3.77 0.61
C CYS A 435 35.08 -3.49 0.34
N SER A 436 35.97 -4.40 0.73
CA SER A 436 37.39 -4.30 0.43
C SER A 436 37.67 -4.31 -1.08
N GLN A 437 36.91 -5.05 -1.87
CA GLN A 437 37.00 -5.04 -3.33
C GLN A 437 36.54 -3.69 -3.92
N GLY A 438 35.47 -3.12 -3.37
CA GLY A 438 35.03 -1.77 -3.74
C GLY A 438 36.10 -0.71 -3.44
N ASN A 439 36.82 -0.87 -2.33
CA ASN A 439 37.91 0.01 -1.89
C ASN A 439 39.27 -0.32 -2.53
N ALA A 440 39.34 -1.30 -3.42
CA ALA A 440 40.61 -1.77 -3.97
C ALA A 440 41.39 -0.63 -4.68
N GLN A 441 42.64 -0.48 -4.32
CA GLN A 441 43.55 0.41 -5.02
C GLN A 441 44.07 -0.29 -6.28
N CYS A 442 44.02 0.41 -7.40
CA CYS A 442 44.58 -0.08 -8.64
C CYS A 442 45.81 0.77 -9.02
N ILE A 443 46.96 0.13 -9.08
CA ILE A 443 48.22 0.75 -9.52
C ILE A 443 48.39 0.44 -11.01
N VAL A 444 48.24 1.46 -11.84
CA VAL A 444 48.44 1.37 -13.30
C VAL A 444 49.88 1.74 -13.61
N THR A 445 50.56 0.88 -14.35
CA THR A 445 51.94 1.12 -14.77
C THR A 445 51.99 1.49 -16.24
N PHE A 446 52.71 2.57 -16.54
CA PHE A 446 52.96 3.02 -17.91
C PHE A 446 54.46 2.84 -18.23
N GLU A 447 54.73 2.46 -19.46
CA GLU A 447 56.06 2.45 -20.02
C GLU A 447 56.22 3.61 -21.00
N LYS A 448 57.33 4.35 -20.88
CA LYS A 448 57.64 5.47 -21.78
C LYS A 448 58.39 4.94 -22.97
N GLY A 449 57.85 5.12 -24.17
CA GLY A 449 58.50 4.73 -25.41
C GLY A 449 59.70 5.65 -25.74
N LEU A 450 60.63 5.16 -26.51
CA LEU A 450 61.83 5.86 -26.96
C LEU A 450 61.52 7.20 -27.66
N PHE A 451 60.34 7.35 -28.22
CA PHE A 451 59.89 8.56 -28.93
C PHE A 451 58.87 9.39 -28.14
N GLY A 452 58.78 9.19 -26.85
CA GLY A 452 58.01 10.04 -25.95
C GLY A 452 56.53 9.67 -25.71
N GLY A 453 56.00 8.58 -26.33
CA GLY A 453 54.67 8.07 -26.07
C GLY A 453 54.65 7.24 -24.78
N GLU A 454 53.56 7.34 -24.00
CA GLU A 454 53.33 6.51 -22.80
C GLU A 454 52.31 5.40 -23.16
N THR A 455 52.65 4.14 -22.91
CA THR A 455 51.78 2.98 -23.13
C THR A 455 51.51 2.29 -21.82
N CYS A 456 50.24 2.00 -21.54
CA CYS A 456 49.89 1.26 -20.34
C CYS A 456 50.39 -0.16 -20.41
N LYS A 457 51.08 -0.65 -19.36
CA LYS A 457 51.69 -2.00 -19.28
C LYS A 457 50.94 -2.94 -18.39
N SER A 458 50.40 -2.49 -17.28
CA SER A 458 49.68 -3.34 -16.34
C SER A 458 48.48 -2.63 -15.75
N ASN A 459 47.45 -3.43 -15.41
CA ASN A 459 46.22 -2.96 -14.81
C ASN A 459 45.47 -1.91 -15.62
N CYS A 460 45.58 -1.93 -16.94
CA CYS A 460 45.02 -0.94 -17.84
C CYS A 460 43.50 -0.88 -17.79
N GLN A 461 42.84 -1.99 -17.41
CA GLN A 461 41.40 -2.06 -17.18
C GLN A 461 40.92 -1.04 -16.14
N CYS A 462 41.76 -0.67 -15.18
CA CYS A 462 41.40 0.29 -14.14
C CYS A 462 41.24 1.72 -14.69
N LEU A 463 41.72 1.99 -15.90
CA LEU A 463 41.51 3.25 -16.60
C LEU A 463 40.15 3.32 -17.31
N THR A 464 39.48 2.20 -17.43
CA THR A 464 38.20 2.17 -18.13
C THR A 464 37.06 2.65 -17.21
N SER A 465 36.10 3.36 -17.81
CA SER A 465 34.92 3.81 -17.10
C SER A 465 34.10 2.61 -16.55
N GLY A 466 34.09 1.47 -17.25
CA GLY A 466 33.40 0.27 -16.82
C GLY A 466 33.94 -0.31 -15.51
N TRP A 467 35.26 -0.37 -15.33
CA TRP A 467 35.86 -0.82 -14.08
C TRP A 467 35.57 0.14 -12.92
N GLN A 468 35.60 1.43 -13.18
CA GLN A 468 35.24 2.45 -12.20
C GLN A 468 33.79 2.33 -11.78
N GLN A 469 32.91 2.22 -12.74
CA GLN A 469 31.48 2.14 -12.50
C GLN A 469 31.09 0.86 -11.71
N GLN A 470 31.73 -0.26 -12.01
CA GLN A 470 31.54 -1.50 -11.25
C GLN A 470 31.92 -1.35 -9.76
N ARG A 471 33.01 -0.66 -9.44
CA ARG A 471 33.42 -0.40 -8.06
C ARG A 471 32.47 0.53 -7.35
N ILE A 472 31.97 1.53 -8.03
CA ILE A 472 30.93 2.43 -7.52
C ILE A 472 29.66 1.65 -7.24
N GLN A 473 29.20 0.80 -8.15
CA GLN A 473 28.01 -0.01 -7.98
C GLN A 473 28.11 -0.96 -6.78
N ILE A 474 29.25 -1.61 -6.59
CA ILE A 474 29.49 -2.43 -5.39
C ILE A 474 29.27 -1.59 -4.12
N CYS A 475 29.84 -0.40 -4.06
CA CYS A 475 29.74 0.44 -2.87
C CYS A 475 28.35 1.04 -2.69
N GLU A 476 27.70 1.45 -3.77
CA GLU A 476 26.31 1.93 -3.74
C GLU A 476 25.32 0.83 -3.31
N SER A 477 25.46 -0.38 -3.87
CA SER A 477 24.63 -1.52 -3.52
C SER A 477 24.78 -1.94 -2.05
N LEU A 478 25.98 -1.77 -1.51
CA LEU A 478 26.25 -2.07 -0.10
C LEU A 478 25.95 -0.87 0.82
N GLY A 479 25.70 0.31 0.27
CA GLY A 479 25.33 1.53 0.99
C GLY A 479 26.50 2.26 1.63
N ASP A 480 27.57 1.57 2.07
CA ASP A 480 28.77 2.17 2.64
C ASP A 480 29.94 1.18 2.62
N CYS A 481 31.01 1.53 1.95
CA CYS A 481 32.26 0.78 1.97
C CYS A 481 33.33 1.42 2.86
N GLY A 482 32.95 2.25 3.80
CA GLY A 482 33.84 2.91 4.73
C GLY A 482 34.15 4.38 4.37
N PRO A 483 35.05 5.03 5.12
CA PRO A 483 35.18 6.50 5.13
C PRO A 483 35.60 7.14 3.81
N LYS A 484 36.06 6.35 2.84
CA LYS A 484 36.46 6.85 1.52
C LYS A 484 35.35 6.79 0.47
N ILE A 485 34.26 6.07 0.75
CA ILE A 485 33.23 5.73 -0.22
C ILE A 485 31.83 6.01 0.31
N ASN A 486 31.71 6.44 1.52
CA ASN A 486 30.46 6.97 2.05
C ASN A 486 30.13 8.30 1.34
N TRP A 487 29.70 8.17 0.10
CA TRP A 487 29.50 9.29 -0.80
C TRP A 487 28.06 9.32 -1.32
N ILE A 488 27.43 10.44 -1.10
CA ILE A 488 26.05 10.71 -1.46
C ILE A 488 25.90 11.52 -2.75
N GLY A 489 26.89 11.51 -3.60
CA GLY A 489 26.79 12.09 -4.94
C GLY A 489 26.78 13.59 -5.03
N SER A 490 27.36 14.31 -4.08
CA SER A 490 27.50 15.76 -4.19
C SER A 490 28.50 16.17 -5.29
N GLN A 491 28.19 17.26 -5.96
CA GLN A 491 29.05 17.81 -7.04
C GLN A 491 30.48 18.01 -6.57
N GLY A 492 31.42 17.55 -7.37
CA GLY A 492 32.86 17.72 -7.12
C GLY A 492 33.53 16.52 -6.47
N TYR A 493 32.79 15.55 -5.98
CA TYR A 493 33.34 14.28 -5.55
C TYR A 493 33.37 13.29 -6.71
N LYS A 494 34.54 12.78 -6.99
CA LYS A 494 34.67 11.62 -7.86
C LYS A 494 34.61 10.41 -6.96
N ALA A 495 33.59 9.64 -7.14
CA ALA A 495 33.29 8.46 -6.33
C ALA A 495 34.55 7.59 -6.17
N GLY A 496 34.81 7.44 -5.15
CA GLY A 496 35.49 6.92 -4.36
C GLY A 496 36.56 5.86 -4.39
N TYR A 497 37.41 5.65 -5.27
CA TYR A 497 38.66 4.91 -5.08
C TYR A 497 39.85 5.65 -5.66
N ASN A 498 41.01 5.42 -5.07
CA ASN A 498 42.25 6.03 -5.52
C ASN A 498 42.83 5.25 -6.69
N LEU A 499 42.85 5.85 -7.84
CA LEU A 499 43.65 5.38 -8.96
C LEU A 499 45.06 5.95 -8.84
N THR A 500 46.02 5.09 -8.57
CA THR A 500 47.43 5.48 -8.54
C THR A 500 48.08 5.10 -9.87
N ILE A 501 48.58 6.07 -10.58
CA ILE A 501 49.30 5.90 -11.82
C ILE A 501 50.77 6.06 -11.48
N ARG A 502 51.58 5.03 -11.71
CA ARG A 502 53.03 5.11 -11.64
C ARG A 502 53.58 5.02 -13.05
N LYS A 503 54.47 5.94 -13.37
CA LYS A 503 55.23 5.88 -14.60
C LYS A 503 56.44 4.98 -14.37
N ALA A 504 56.63 3.99 -15.22
CA ALA A 504 57.81 3.14 -15.21
C ALA A 504 59.04 3.86 -15.77
#